data_f6a0fcb36b57fa136959317c0524e02b
#
_entry.id   f6a0fcb36b57fa136959317c0524e02b
#
_cell.length_a   1.000
_cell.length_b   1.000
_cell.length_c   1.000
_cell.angle_alpha   90.00
_cell.angle_beta   90.00
_cell.angle_gamma   90.00
#
_symmetry.space_group_name_H-M   'P 1'
#
loop_
_entity.id
_entity.type
_entity.pdbx_description
1 polymer ?
#
loop_
_entity_poly.entity_id
_entity_poly.type
_entity_poly.pdbx_seq_one_letter_code
_entity_poly.pdbx_strand_id
1 'polypeptide(L)' 'MSRPANATYPCYWMYRDNRNEWRWTYFAANGEEIGVSSESYTTKQNCQNSVNIMKASGSSTVYEQSP' A
#
# COMPACT_ATOMS: atom_id res chain seq x y z
N MET A 1 14.24 2.43 3.25
CA MET A 1 13.00 1.74 2.84
C MET A 1 13.21 1.09 1.49
N SER A 2 12.82 -0.16 1.36
CA SER A 2 12.96 -0.85 0.10
C SER A 2 11.87 -0.45 -0.88
N ARG A 3 12.16 -0.62 -2.15
CA ARG A 3 11.19 -0.40 -3.22
C ARG A 3 11.42 -1.47 -4.28
N PRO A 4 10.40 -1.74 -5.11
CA PRO A 4 10.53 -2.80 -6.13
C PRO A 4 11.58 -2.43 -7.17
N ALA A 5 12.32 -3.43 -7.61
CA ALA A 5 13.31 -3.25 -8.67
C ALA A 5 12.57 -3.18 -10.01
N ASN A 6 12.99 -2.26 -10.89
CA ASN A 6 12.46 -2.15 -12.24
C ASN A 6 10.94 -1.97 -12.30
N ALA A 7 10.37 -1.33 -11.29
CA ALA A 7 8.92 -1.17 -11.22
C ALA A 7 8.46 -0.04 -12.11
N THR A 8 7.22 -0.17 -12.60
CA THR A 8 6.50 0.91 -13.26
C THR A 8 5.63 1.61 -12.22
N TYR A 9 5.76 2.92 -12.10
CA TYR A 9 4.98 3.68 -11.14
C TYR A 9 3.77 4.31 -11.82
N PRO A 10 2.66 4.51 -11.13
CA PRO A 10 2.44 4.21 -9.71
C PRO A 10 2.28 2.71 -9.45
N CYS A 11 2.54 2.29 -8.23
CA CYS A 11 2.41 0.87 -7.89
C CYS A 11 2.27 0.64 -6.40
N TYR A 12 1.78 -0.55 -6.06
CA TYR A 12 1.80 -1.07 -4.70
C TYR A 12 2.96 -2.05 -4.60
N TRP A 13 3.70 -1.96 -3.50
CA TRP A 13 4.81 -2.84 -3.21
C TRP A 13 4.49 -3.65 -1.97
N MET A 14 4.33 -4.96 -2.12
CA MET A 14 4.08 -5.86 -1.00
C MET A 14 5.40 -6.46 -0.56
N TYR A 15 5.69 -6.40 0.73
CA TYR A 15 6.96 -6.86 1.26
C TYR A 15 6.79 -7.41 2.67
N ARG A 16 7.77 -8.19 3.12
CA ARG A 16 7.80 -8.67 4.50
C ARG A 16 8.62 -7.71 5.34
N ASP A 17 8.11 -7.41 6.53
CA ASP A 17 8.82 -6.57 7.47
C ASP A 17 9.78 -7.40 8.31
N ASN A 18 10.45 -6.77 9.29
CA ASN A 18 11.43 -7.45 10.12
C ASN A 18 10.80 -8.46 11.09
N ARG A 19 9.48 -8.50 11.19
CA ARG A 19 8.75 -9.53 11.96
C ARG A 19 8.22 -10.63 11.06
N ASN A 20 8.65 -10.63 9.80
CA ASN A 20 8.25 -11.61 8.79
C ASN A 20 6.75 -11.56 8.49
N GLU A 21 6.14 -10.39 8.64
CA GLU A 21 4.75 -10.16 8.31
C GLU A 21 4.64 -9.29 7.06
N TRP A 22 3.54 -9.42 6.33
CA TRP A 22 3.35 -8.72 5.08
C TRP A 22 2.82 -7.31 5.30
N ARG A 23 3.38 -6.36 4.51
CA ARG A 23 2.94 -4.97 4.48
C ARG A 23 2.92 -4.51 3.04
N TRP A 24 2.29 -3.36 2.80
CA TRP A 24 2.37 -2.75 1.47
C TRP A 24 2.69 -1.27 1.60
N THR A 25 3.31 -0.74 0.54
CA THR A 25 3.57 0.68 0.36
C THR A 25 3.05 1.07 -1.02
N TYR A 26 2.42 2.23 -1.11
CA TYR A 26 1.98 2.77 -2.39
C TYR A 26 2.93 3.88 -2.83
N PHE A 27 3.40 3.80 -4.06
CA PHE A 27 4.25 4.80 -4.68
C PHE A 27 3.48 5.53 -5.76
N ALA A 28 3.57 6.87 -5.78
CA ALA A 28 2.95 7.70 -6.79
C ALA A 28 3.69 7.59 -8.13
N ALA A 29 3.12 8.21 -9.16
CA ALA A 29 3.69 8.15 -10.51
C ALA A 29 5.12 8.69 -10.57
N ASN A 30 5.46 9.64 -9.70
CA ASN A 30 6.81 10.19 -9.65
C ASN A 30 7.76 9.34 -8.78
N GLY A 31 7.30 8.20 -8.28
CA GLY A 31 8.10 7.31 -7.46
C GLY A 31 8.15 7.65 -5.98
N GLU A 32 7.40 8.66 -5.55
CA GLU A 32 7.37 9.02 -4.13
C GLU A 32 6.44 8.11 -3.35
N GLU A 33 6.88 7.72 -2.15
CA GLU A 33 6.07 6.93 -1.24
C GLU A 33 5.01 7.83 -0.61
N ILE A 34 3.74 7.52 -0.81
CA ILE A 34 2.65 8.36 -0.30
C ILE A 34 1.65 7.61 0.58
N GLY A 35 1.78 6.30 0.69
CA GLY A 35 0.88 5.54 1.56
C GLY A 35 1.50 4.23 1.96
N VAL A 36 1.17 3.78 3.19
CA VAL A 36 1.64 2.51 3.71
C VAL A 36 0.47 1.82 4.39
N SER A 37 0.53 0.48 4.51
CA SER A 37 -0.49 -0.24 5.25
C SER A 37 -0.39 0.13 6.73
N SER A 38 -1.55 0.33 7.36
CA SER A 38 -1.60 0.62 8.79
C SER A 38 -1.36 -0.62 9.63
N GLU A 39 -1.52 -1.79 9.04
CA GLU A 39 -1.37 -3.07 9.73
C GLU A 39 -0.36 -3.94 9.00
N SER A 40 0.18 -4.91 9.72
CA SER A 40 0.92 -6.00 9.11
C SER A 40 0.01 -7.22 9.03
N TYR A 41 0.20 -8.05 8.03
CA TYR A 41 -0.65 -9.20 7.76
C TYR A 41 0.17 -10.47 7.88
N THR A 42 -0.40 -11.49 8.51
CA THR A 42 0.31 -12.75 8.70
C THR A 42 0.41 -13.56 7.42
N THR A 43 -0.51 -13.33 6.48
CA THR A 43 -0.49 -14.06 5.20
C THR A 43 -0.40 -13.07 4.04
N LYS A 44 0.26 -13.53 2.98
CA LYS A 44 0.34 -12.75 1.74
C LYS A 44 -1.05 -12.49 1.18
N GLN A 45 -1.96 -13.47 1.27
CA GLN A 45 -3.31 -13.34 0.74
C GLN A 45 -4.07 -12.20 1.41
N ASN A 46 -3.96 -12.07 2.73
CA ASN A 46 -4.64 -10.99 3.44
C ASN A 46 -4.07 -9.62 3.06
N CYS A 47 -2.77 -9.54 2.87
CA CYS A 47 -2.13 -8.31 2.39
C CYS A 47 -2.64 -7.97 0.99
N GLN A 48 -2.69 -8.97 0.09
CA GLN A 48 -3.21 -8.77 -1.26
C GLN A 48 -4.66 -8.30 -1.24
N ASN A 49 -5.48 -8.85 -0.34
CA ASN A 49 -6.87 -8.42 -0.21
C ASN A 49 -6.96 -6.94 0.16
N SER A 50 -6.10 -6.48 1.07
CA SER A 50 -6.11 -5.06 1.45
C SER A 50 -5.66 -4.17 0.29
N VAL A 51 -4.69 -4.61 -0.50
CA VAL A 51 -4.27 -3.88 -1.70
C VAL A 51 -5.45 -3.78 -2.68
N ASN A 52 -6.18 -4.88 -2.86
CA ASN A 52 -7.33 -4.90 -3.77
C ASN A 52 -8.42 -3.91 -3.34
N ILE A 53 -8.66 -3.82 -2.03
CA ILE A 53 -9.61 -2.84 -1.49
C ILE A 53 -9.13 -1.42 -1.81
N MET A 54 -7.88 -1.14 -1.61
CA MET A 54 -7.31 0.18 -1.90
C MET A 54 -7.41 0.50 -3.38
N LYS A 55 -7.12 -0.46 -4.25
CA LYS A 55 -7.20 -0.25 -5.68
C LYS A 55 -8.62 0.06 -6.15
N ALA A 56 -9.61 -0.49 -5.47
CA ALA A 56 -11.01 -0.29 -5.82
C ALA A 56 -11.60 0.98 -5.19
N SER A 57 -10.83 1.70 -4.37
CA SER A 57 -11.36 2.78 -3.54
C SER A 57 -11.39 4.15 -4.23
N GLY A 58 -11.11 4.22 -5.52
CA GLY A 58 -10.99 5.50 -6.22
C GLY A 58 -12.23 6.38 -6.16
N SER A 59 -13.41 5.78 -5.95
CA SER A 59 -14.66 6.54 -5.86
C SER A 59 -15.10 6.77 -4.41
N SER A 60 -14.27 6.44 -3.43
CA SER A 60 -14.62 6.62 -2.02
C SER A 60 -14.78 8.10 -1.70
N THR A 61 -15.76 8.40 -0.84
CA THR A 61 -16.04 9.76 -0.41
C THR A 61 -14.91 10.27 0.49
N VAL A 62 -14.54 11.52 0.30
CA VAL A 62 -13.56 12.19 1.16
C VAL A 62 -14.30 13.06 2.15
N TYR A 63 -13.99 12.91 3.43
CA TYR A 63 -14.53 13.75 4.48
C TYR A 63 -13.41 14.60 5.05
N GLU A 64 -13.75 15.83 5.42
CA GLU A 64 -12.83 16.76 6.05
C GLU A 64 -13.34 17.11 7.43
N GLN A 65 -12.42 17.29 8.36
CA GLN A 65 -12.77 17.78 9.69
C GLN A 65 -13.20 19.25 9.58
N SER A 66 -14.31 19.59 10.21
CA SER A 66 -14.75 20.99 10.27
C SER A 66 -13.78 21.82 11.09
N PRO A 67 -13.50 23.07 10.70
CA PRO A 67 -12.65 23.94 11.49
C PRO A 67 -13.25 24.30 12.83
#